data_40bfb2a5c5140cff47daa5be3f1e4230
#
_entry.id   40bfb2a5c5140cff47daa5be3f1e4230
#
_cell.length_a   1.000
_cell.length_b   1.000
_cell.length_c   1.000
_cell.angle_alpha   90.00
_cell.angle_beta   90.00
_cell.angle_gamma   90.00
#
_symmetry.space_group_name_H-M   'P 1'
#
loop_
_entity.id
_entity.type
_entity.pdbx_description
1 polymer ?
#
loop_
_entity_poly.entity_id
_entity_poly.type
_entity_poly.pdbx_seq_one_letter_code
_entity_poly.pdbx_strand_id
1 'polypeptide(L)'
;MPTTTDSANVCTLLELVAKSLVDSPDEVFVELFDDGVIELEVAENDVGKVIGRQGRTARALRSLLGAVGHRAHKRYQLEIIE
;
A
#
# COMPACT_ATOMS: atom_id res chain seq x y z
N MET A 1 -20.27 3.40 16.48
CA MET A 1 -19.13 2.72 15.88
C MET A 1 -18.13 3.72 15.33
N PRO A 2 -16.98 3.75 15.85
CA PRO A 2 -16.03 4.67 15.31
C PRO A 2 -15.62 4.24 13.91
N THR A 3 -15.63 5.18 13.06
CA THR A 3 -15.11 4.98 11.73
C THR A 3 -13.72 5.54 11.74
N THR A 4 -12.77 4.70 11.59
CA THR A 4 -11.40 5.18 11.61
C THR A 4 -10.83 5.14 10.23
N THR A 5 -10.14 6.20 9.91
CA THR A 5 -9.30 6.28 8.74
C THR A 5 -7.88 6.47 9.23
N ASP A 6 -7.58 5.81 10.33
CA ASP A 6 -6.28 5.95 10.93
C ASP A 6 -5.26 5.08 10.22
N SER A 7 -4.05 5.11 10.74
CA SER A 7 -2.92 4.42 10.14
C SER A 7 -3.14 2.92 10.03
N ALA A 8 -3.82 2.32 11.00
CA ALA A 8 -4.08 0.89 10.99
C ALA A 8 -4.97 0.50 9.80
N ASN A 9 -5.96 1.33 9.51
CA ASN A 9 -6.86 1.06 8.40
C ASN A 9 -6.17 1.16 7.04
N VAL A 10 -5.29 2.14 6.87
CA VAL A 10 -4.62 2.31 5.58
C VAL A 10 -3.63 1.17 5.34
N CYS A 11 -2.94 0.73 6.37
CA CYS A 11 -2.02 -0.41 6.24
C CYS A 11 -2.78 -1.70 5.94
N THR A 12 -3.90 -1.91 6.62
CA THR A 12 -4.73 -3.09 6.39
C THR A 12 -5.27 -3.12 4.96
N LEU A 13 -5.72 -1.96 4.47
CA LEU A 13 -6.21 -1.86 3.11
C LEU A 13 -5.12 -2.19 2.10
N LEU A 14 -3.96 -1.60 2.25
CA LEU A 14 -2.86 -1.84 1.32
C LEU A 14 -2.41 -3.30 1.36
N GLU A 15 -2.34 -3.87 2.56
CA GLU A 15 -1.98 -5.27 2.72
C GLU A 15 -2.98 -6.18 2.00
N LEU A 16 -4.26 -5.92 2.17
CA LEU A 16 -5.30 -6.72 1.53
C LEU A 16 -5.19 -6.64 0.01
N VAL A 17 -5.01 -5.44 -0.52
CA VAL A 17 -4.90 -5.27 -1.96
C VAL A 17 -3.65 -5.97 -2.49
N ALA A 18 -2.53 -5.78 -1.83
CA ALA A 18 -1.27 -6.39 -2.28
C ALA A 18 -1.37 -7.93 -2.24
N LYS A 19 -1.93 -8.47 -1.16
CA LYS A 19 -2.11 -9.93 -1.06
C LYS A 19 -3.00 -10.49 -2.15
N SER A 20 -3.91 -9.67 -2.66
CA SER A 20 -4.79 -10.08 -3.75
C SER A 20 -4.08 -10.09 -5.11
N LEU A 21 -2.95 -9.43 -5.22
CA LEU A 21 -2.24 -9.28 -6.49
C LEU A 21 -1.07 -10.26 -6.65
N VAL A 22 -0.54 -10.77 -5.55
CA VAL A 22 0.72 -11.51 -5.57
C VAL A 22 0.48 -13.02 -5.50
N ASP A 23 1.53 -13.78 -5.85
CA ASP A 23 1.50 -15.23 -5.75
C ASP A 23 1.86 -15.71 -4.33
N SER A 24 2.60 -14.90 -3.58
CA SER A 24 3.05 -15.26 -2.23
C SER A 24 2.50 -14.27 -1.21
N PRO A 25 1.20 -14.38 -0.88
CA PRO A 25 0.59 -13.39 0.02
C PRO A 25 1.17 -13.40 1.44
N ASP A 26 1.74 -14.49 1.88
CA ASP A 26 2.37 -14.57 3.20
C ASP A 26 3.71 -13.84 3.24
N GLU A 27 4.21 -13.35 2.12
CA GLU A 27 5.42 -12.53 2.07
C GLU A 27 5.12 -11.06 1.84
N VAL A 28 3.88 -10.63 2.05
CA VAL A 28 3.49 -9.23 1.95
C VAL A 28 3.65 -8.58 3.32
N PHE A 29 4.42 -7.50 3.39
CA PHE A 29 4.63 -6.73 4.61
C PHE A 29 4.41 -5.26 4.32
N VAL A 30 3.69 -4.58 5.20
CA VAL A 30 3.39 -3.17 5.07
C VAL A 30 3.80 -2.47 6.35
N GLU A 31 4.53 -1.38 6.22
CA GLU A 31 4.96 -0.61 7.37
C GLU A 31 4.75 0.88 7.11
N LEU A 32 4.12 1.55 8.07
CA LEU A 32 3.90 3.00 8.02
C LEU A 32 4.87 3.67 8.97
N PHE A 33 5.57 4.68 8.46
CA PHE A 33 6.50 5.48 9.23
C PHE A 33 5.88 6.81 9.62
N ASP A 34 6.48 7.48 10.60
CA ASP A 34 5.93 8.71 11.17
C ASP A 34 5.81 9.84 10.16
N ASP A 35 6.63 9.83 9.12
CA ASP A 35 6.60 10.88 8.09
C ASP A 35 5.55 10.62 7.01
N GLY A 36 4.75 9.57 7.16
CA GLY A 36 3.71 9.25 6.20
C GLY A 36 4.13 8.32 5.09
N VAL A 37 5.39 7.90 5.08
CA VAL A 37 5.85 6.91 4.09
C VAL A 37 5.32 5.55 4.48
N ILE A 38 4.75 4.85 3.51
CA ILE A 38 4.29 3.47 3.68
C ILE A 38 5.16 2.60 2.80
N GLU A 39 5.89 1.67 3.41
CA GLU A 39 6.70 0.72 2.66
C GLU A 39 5.90 -0.55 2.44
N LEU A 40 5.93 -1.01 1.20
CA LEU A 40 5.32 -2.28 0.82
C LEU A 40 6.43 -3.21 0.36
N GLU A 41 6.53 -4.35 1.04
CA GLU A 41 7.47 -5.40 0.66
C GLU A 41 6.70 -6.63 0.25
N VAL A 42 7.13 -7.25 -0.85
CA VAL A 42 6.55 -8.49 -1.35
C VAL A 42 7.68 -9.42 -1.74
N ALA A 43 7.35 -10.67 -2.06
CA ALA A 43 8.35 -11.60 -2.56
C ALA A 43 9.00 -11.02 -3.81
N GLU A 44 10.28 -11.29 -3.97
CA GLU A 44 11.07 -10.74 -5.08
C GLU A 44 10.39 -10.99 -6.42
N ASN A 45 9.86 -12.18 -6.62
CA ASN A 45 9.20 -12.53 -7.87
C ASN A 45 7.86 -11.83 -8.08
N ASP A 46 7.34 -11.20 -7.04
CA ASP A 46 6.03 -10.55 -7.09
C ASP A 46 6.11 -9.03 -7.26
N VAL A 47 7.33 -8.46 -7.22
CA VAL A 47 7.48 -7.01 -7.30
C VAL A 47 6.82 -6.46 -8.57
N GLY A 48 6.99 -7.13 -9.69
CA GLY A 48 6.38 -6.70 -10.95
C GLY A 48 4.86 -6.70 -10.89
N LYS A 49 4.25 -7.52 -10.06
CA LYS A 49 2.79 -7.59 -9.95
C LYS A 49 2.22 -6.39 -9.22
N VAL A 50 2.97 -5.82 -8.28
CA VAL A 50 2.49 -4.62 -7.56
C VAL A 50 2.89 -3.33 -8.26
N ILE A 51 3.90 -3.37 -9.12
CA ILE A 51 4.23 -2.23 -9.96
C ILE A 51 3.30 -2.17 -11.16
N GLY A 52 3.10 -3.31 -11.80
CA GLY A 52 2.24 -3.44 -12.95
C GLY A 52 2.88 -2.94 -14.23
N ARG A 53 2.20 -3.20 -15.34
CA ARG A 53 2.69 -2.80 -16.65
C ARG A 53 2.79 -1.27 -16.71
N GLN A 54 3.97 -0.78 -17.06
CA GLN A 54 4.22 0.66 -17.16
C GLN A 54 3.93 1.41 -15.87
N GLY A 55 4.02 0.70 -14.73
CA GLY A 55 3.78 1.30 -13.42
C GLY A 55 2.32 1.59 -13.11
N ARG A 56 1.38 1.03 -13.87
CA ARG A 56 -0.04 1.37 -13.71
C ARG A 56 -0.60 0.95 -12.36
N THR A 57 -0.21 -0.24 -11.87
CA THR A 57 -0.70 -0.72 -10.58
C THR A 57 -0.15 0.15 -9.46
N ALA A 58 1.15 0.46 -9.49
CA ALA A 58 1.75 1.32 -8.48
C ALA A 58 1.09 2.70 -8.47
N ARG A 59 0.80 3.26 -9.65
CA ARG A 59 0.13 4.56 -9.71
C ARG A 59 -1.29 4.49 -9.15
N ALA A 60 -2.01 3.39 -9.42
CA ALA A 60 -3.34 3.20 -8.87
C ALA A 60 -3.30 3.09 -7.35
N LEU A 61 -2.31 2.37 -6.82
CA LEU A 61 -2.14 2.26 -5.37
C LEU A 61 -1.82 3.62 -4.76
N ARG A 62 -0.96 4.41 -5.40
CA ARG A 62 -0.66 5.75 -4.92
C ARG A 62 -1.87 6.66 -4.93
N SER A 63 -2.70 6.56 -5.96
CA SER A 63 -3.94 7.33 -6.02
C SER A 63 -4.89 6.93 -4.90
N LEU A 64 -5.01 5.64 -4.64
CA LEU A 64 -5.85 5.14 -3.56
C LEU A 64 -5.38 5.68 -2.22
N LEU A 65 -4.08 5.61 -1.95
CA LEU A 65 -3.53 6.10 -0.69
C LEU A 65 -3.67 7.61 -0.56
N GLY A 66 -3.58 8.33 -1.68
CA GLY A 66 -3.82 9.76 -1.69
C GLY A 66 -5.25 10.10 -1.30
N ALA A 67 -6.22 9.34 -1.83
CA ALA A 67 -7.63 9.56 -1.50
C ALA A 67 -7.90 9.26 -0.04
N VAL A 68 -7.37 8.16 0.49
CA VAL A 68 -7.54 7.81 1.90
C VAL A 68 -6.90 8.87 2.78
N GLY A 69 -5.69 9.32 2.42
CA GLY A 69 -4.99 10.35 3.17
C GLY A 69 -5.74 11.67 3.18
N HIS A 70 -6.28 12.05 2.02
CA HIS A 70 -7.05 13.30 1.93
C HIS A 70 -8.23 13.27 2.91
N ARG A 71 -8.94 12.15 2.96
CA ARG A 71 -10.06 12.02 3.88
C ARG A 71 -9.63 12.08 5.34
N ALA A 72 -8.46 11.54 5.64
CA ALA A 72 -7.93 11.49 7.00
C ALA A 72 -7.09 12.73 7.36
N HIS A 73 -6.97 13.69 6.45
CA HIS A 73 -6.11 14.86 6.61
C HIS A 73 -4.65 14.46 6.84
N LYS A 74 -4.22 13.44 6.13
CA LYS A 74 -2.86 12.94 6.20
C LYS A 74 -2.29 12.82 4.80
N ARG A 75 -0.97 12.79 4.72
CA ARG A 75 -0.29 12.66 3.45
C ARG A 75 0.51 11.37 3.47
N TYR A 76 0.11 10.43 2.63
CA TYR A 76 0.79 9.14 2.54
C TYR A 76 1.60 9.05 1.26
N GLN A 77 2.76 8.41 1.35
CA GLN A 77 3.60 8.14 0.20
C GLN A 77 3.92 6.66 0.18
N LEU A 78 3.74 6.04 -0.97
CA LEU A 78 4.01 4.61 -1.12
C LEU A 78 5.41 4.39 -1.66
N GLU A 79 6.16 3.53 -0.97
CA GLU A 79 7.43 3.02 -1.47
C GLU A 79 7.34 1.52 -1.61
N ILE A 80 7.59 1.02 -2.80
CA ILE A 80 7.63 -0.42 -3.06
C ILE A 80 9.09 -0.84 -2.99
N ILE A 81 9.36 -1.78 -2.09
CA ILE A 81 10.74 -2.27 -1.88
C ILE A 81 11.08 -3.20 -3.03
N GLU A 82 12.20 -2.94 -3.69
CA GLU A 82 12.65 -3.76 -4.82
C GLU A 82 13.94 -4.54 -4.53
#